data_40c5676b932fd71a815dd94175aed703
#
_entry.id   40c5676b932fd71a815dd94175aed703
#
_cell.length_a   1.000
_cell.length_b   1.000
_cell.length_c   1.000
_cell.angle_alpha   90.00
_cell.angle_beta   90.00
_cell.angle_gamma   90.00
#
_symmetry.space_group_name_H-M   'P 1'
#
loop_
_entity.id
_entity.type
_entity.pdbx_description
1 polymer ?
#
loop_
_entity_poly.entity_id
_entity_poly.type
_entity_poly.pdbx_seq_one_letter_code
_entity_poly.pdbx_strand_id
1 'polypeptide(L)'
;NVLNAIMHCPDEKTGAGQFNLGSYCNPKLDELSAKIGSETDQAKRNEMIKEAFQMHIDDVGHLPLHQQMLAWGVSKKVDLVQLADNFMPFKWITLKK
;
A
#
# COMPACT_ATOMS: atom_id res chain seq x y z
N ASN A 1 3.00 2.02 4.25
CA ASN A 1 3.28 2.87 3.09
C ASN A 1 3.72 1.97 1.91
N VAL A 2 2.92 1.91 0.87
CA VAL A 2 3.13 1.06 -0.33
C VAL A 2 4.45 1.40 -1.03
N LEU A 3 4.78 2.69 -1.15
CA LEU A 3 6.02 3.13 -1.79
C LEU A 3 7.25 2.54 -1.08
N ASN A 4 7.29 2.58 0.24
CA ASN A 4 8.41 2.04 1.01
C ASN A 4 8.44 0.50 1.03
N ALA A 5 7.28 -0.16 1.17
CA ALA A 5 7.21 -1.59 1.38
C ALA A 5 7.38 -2.42 0.09
N ILE A 6 6.88 -1.89 -1.06
CA ILE A 6 6.77 -2.65 -2.31
C ILE A 6 7.63 -2.05 -3.42
N MET A 7 7.75 -0.72 -3.51
CA MET A 7 8.38 -0.04 -4.64
C MET A 7 9.81 0.43 -4.36
N HIS A 8 10.23 0.47 -3.09
CA HIS A 8 11.59 0.84 -2.68
C HIS A 8 12.60 -0.23 -3.02
N CYS A 9 13.85 0.17 -3.31
CA CYS A 9 14.97 -0.77 -3.43
C CYS A 9 15.07 -1.62 -2.14
N PRO A 10 15.30 -2.94 -2.24
CA PRO A 10 15.46 -3.78 -1.06
C PRO A 10 16.62 -3.32 -0.18
N ASP A 11 16.37 -3.08 1.10
CA ASP A 11 17.36 -2.71 2.09
C ASP A 11 17.14 -3.49 3.40
N GLU A 12 17.99 -4.46 3.66
CA GLU A 12 17.90 -5.30 4.85
C GLU A 12 18.10 -4.54 6.17
N LYS A 13 18.80 -3.40 6.16
CA LYS A 13 19.09 -2.62 7.38
C LYS A 13 17.87 -1.81 7.83
N THR A 14 17.15 -1.24 6.88
CA THR A 14 15.99 -0.39 7.16
C THR A 14 14.66 -1.14 7.04
N GLY A 15 14.65 -2.31 6.40
CA GLY A 15 13.45 -3.07 6.08
C GLY A 15 12.65 -2.46 4.91
N ALA A 16 13.21 -1.49 4.20
CA ALA A 16 12.59 -0.97 2.99
C ALA A 16 12.57 -2.04 1.90
N GLY A 17 11.53 -2.02 1.07
CA GLY A 17 11.37 -3.01 0.01
C GLY A 17 11.12 -4.44 0.49
N GLN A 18 10.69 -4.66 1.72
CA GLN A 18 10.51 -6.00 2.30
C GLN A 18 9.53 -6.90 1.53
N PHE A 19 8.60 -6.32 0.78
CA PHE A 19 7.66 -7.05 -0.08
C PHE A 19 7.96 -6.87 -1.56
N ASN A 20 9.10 -6.26 -1.91
CA ASN A 20 9.56 -6.12 -3.28
C ASN A 20 10.29 -7.40 -3.73
N LEU A 21 9.55 -8.48 -3.92
CA LEU A 21 10.09 -9.78 -4.27
C LEU A 21 10.72 -9.83 -5.67
N GLY A 22 10.34 -8.88 -6.54
CA GLY A 22 10.91 -8.72 -7.88
C GLY A 22 12.24 -7.98 -7.92
N SER A 23 12.72 -7.49 -6.77
CA SER A 23 13.97 -6.72 -6.66
C SER A 23 14.02 -5.48 -7.57
N TYR A 24 12.88 -4.89 -7.88
CA TYR A 24 12.84 -3.60 -8.57
C TYR A 24 13.61 -2.56 -7.77
N CYS A 25 14.38 -1.72 -8.44
CA CYS A 25 15.16 -0.70 -7.76
C CYS A 25 15.33 0.54 -8.65
N ASN A 26 14.81 1.68 -8.20
CA ASN A 26 15.03 2.99 -8.80
C ASN A 26 15.38 4.01 -7.70
N PRO A 27 16.67 4.39 -7.58
CA PRO A 27 17.10 5.33 -6.52
C PRO A 27 16.39 6.68 -6.54
N LYS A 28 15.96 7.15 -7.70
CA LYS A 28 15.19 8.41 -7.81
C LYS A 28 13.81 8.28 -7.17
N LEU A 29 13.19 7.12 -7.32
CA LEU A 29 11.91 6.82 -6.69
C LEU A 29 12.08 6.71 -5.16
N ASP A 30 13.19 6.16 -4.69
CA ASP A 30 13.51 6.08 -3.26
C ASP A 30 13.68 7.47 -2.63
N GLU A 31 14.43 8.35 -3.29
CA GLU A 31 14.56 9.75 -2.87
C GLU A 31 13.22 10.49 -2.84
N LEU A 32 12.40 10.29 -3.86
CA LEU A 32 11.06 10.88 -3.93
C LEU A 32 10.16 10.33 -2.81
N SER A 33 10.21 9.04 -2.54
CA SER A 33 9.47 8.38 -1.46
C SER A 33 9.85 8.95 -0.08
N ALA A 34 11.14 9.22 0.15
CA ALA A 34 11.61 9.85 1.39
C ALA A 34 11.06 11.28 1.54
N LYS A 35 11.08 12.07 0.46
CA LYS A 35 10.50 13.43 0.43
C LYS A 35 9.00 13.41 0.69
N ILE A 36 8.25 12.48 0.09
CA ILE A 36 6.80 12.29 0.32
C ILE A 36 6.52 12.03 1.80
N GLY A 37 7.39 11.26 2.47
CA GLY A 37 7.26 10.96 3.90
C GLY A 37 7.37 12.18 4.81
N SER A 38 8.11 13.19 4.41
CA SER A 38 8.35 14.43 5.17
C SER A 38 7.51 15.63 4.72
N GLU A 39 6.81 15.55 3.58
CA GLU A 39 6.00 16.65 3.06
C GLU A 39 4.70 16.79 3.85
N THR A 40 4.46 17.99 4.37
CA THR A 40 3.27 18.32 5.17
C THR A 40 2.15 18.97 4.35
N ASP A 41 2.51 19.61 3.22
CA ASP A 41 1.51 20.16 2.30
C ASP A 41 0.84 19.01 1.53
N GLN A 42 -0.47 18.86 1.73
CA GLN A 42 -1.24 17.76 1.14
C GLN A 42 -1.28 17.82 -0.38
N ALA A 43 -1.36 19.02 -0.97
CA ALA A 43 -1.42 19.17 -2.42
C ALA A 43 -0.09 18.77 -3.06
N LYS A 44 1.02 19.29 -2.54
CA LYS A 44 2.38 18.91 -2.98
C LYS A 44 2.63 17.43 -2.79
N ARG A 45 2.28 16.88 -1.64
CA ARG A 45 2.44 15.46 -1.36
C ARG A 45 1.69 14.59 -2.36
N ASN A 46 0.47 14.97 -2.73
CA ASN A 46 -0.32 14.24 -3.73
C ASN A 46 0.32 14.27 -5.12
N GLU A 47 0.88 15.41 -5.53
CA GLU A 47 1.58 15.50 -6.81
C GLU A 47 2.87 14.63 -6.81
N MET A 48 3.63 14.64 -5.72
CA MET A 48 4.81 13.79 -5.57
C MET A 48 4.44 12.29 -5.57
N ILE A 49 3.32 11.91 -4.96
CA ILE A 49 2.81 10.53 -5.01
C ILE A 49 2.45 10.15 -6.45
N LYS A 50 1.79 11.02 -7.17
CA LYS A 50 1.48 10.82 -8.60
C LYS A 50 2.75 10.59 -9.43
N GLU A 51 3.75 11.45 -9.25
CA GLU A 51 5.05 11.33 -9.91
C GLU A 51 5.71 9.99 -9.60
N ALA A 52 5.73 9.59 -8.32
CA ALA A 52 6.31 8.31 -7.90
C ALA A 52 5.62 7.11 -8.55
N PHE A 53 4.29 7.12 -8.62
CA PHE A 53 3.55 6.05 -9.32
C PHE A 53 3.80 6.07 -10.83
N GLN A 54 3.90 7.26 -11.45
CA GLN A 54 4.18 7.36 -12.88
C GLN A 54 5.56 6.79 -13.19
N MET A 55 6.60 7.17 -12.44
CA MET A 55 7.94 6.61 -12.60
C MET A 55 7.94 5.08 -12.49
N HIS A 56 7.20 4.54 -11.53
CA HIS A 56 7.13 3.09 -11.32
C HIS A 56 6.40 2.37 -12.47
N ILE A 57 5.38 2.99 -13.05
CA ILE A 57 4.65 2.47 -14.22
C ILE A 57 5.54 2.53 -15.46
N ASP A 58 6.26 3.63 -15.68
CA ASP A 58 7.14 3.82 -16.83
C ASP A 58 8.30 2.81 -16.83
N ASP A 59 8.81 2.49 -15.64
CA ASP A 59 9.85 1.46 -15.44
C ASP A 59 9.28 0.02 -15.52
N VAL A 60 7.96 -0.15 -15.61
CA VAL A 60 7.28 -1.46 -15.51
C VAL A 60 7.71 -2.23 -14.26
N GLY A 61 7.89 -1.51 -13.14
CA GLY A 61 8.36 -2.09 -11.88
C GLY A 61 7.45 -3.19 -11.33
N HIS A 62 6.13 -3.04 -11.55
CA HIS A 62 5.11 -4.06 -11.26
C HIS A 62 4.01 -4.01 -12.31
N LEU A 63 3.44 -5.16 -12.62
CA LEU A 63 2.27 -5.28 -13.50
C LEU A 63 1.02 -5.44 -12.64
N PRO A 64 0.18 -4.39 -12.47
CA PRO A 64 -1.09 -4.52 -11.77
C PRO A 64 -2.05 -5.36 -12.62
N LEU A 65 -2.53 -6.49 -12.08
CA LEU A 65 -3.42 -7.40 -12.81
C LEU A 65 -4.89 -7.10 -12.51
N HIS A 66 -5.25 -7.03 -11.24
CA HIS A 66 -6.62 -6.80 -10.80
C HIS A 66 -6.68 -6.43 -9.31
N GLN A 67 -7.79 -5.86 -8.91
CA GLN A 67 -8.13 -5.71 -7.49
C GLN A 67 -8.98 -6.91 -7.07
N GLN A 68 -8.48 -7.69 -6.13
CA GLN A 68 -9.18 -8.88 -5.63
C GLN A 68 -10.39 -8.47 -4.81
N MET A 69 -11.55 -9.02 -5.16
CA MET A 69 -12.74 -8.94 -4.31
C MET A 69 -12.60 -9.90 -3.13
N LEU A 70 -12.96 -9.43 -1.95
CA LEU A 70 -13.04 -10.26 -0.75
C LEU A 70 -14.49 -10.64 -0.50
N ALA A 71 -14.73 -11.93 -0.28
CA ALA A 71 -16.04 -12.46 0.07
C ALA A 71 -15.97 -13.19 1.40
N TRP A 72 -16.90 -12.91 2.29
CA TRP A 72 -16.99 -13.54 3.61
C TRP A 72 -18.30 -14.28 3.77
N GLY A 73 -18.21 -15.52 4.20
CA GLY A 73 -19.38 -16.26 4.67
C GLY A 73 -19.68 -15.88 6.12
N VAL A 74 -20.78 -15.18 6.35
CA VAL A 74 -21.17 -14.71 7.69
C VAL A 74 -22.55 -15.20 8.05
N SER A 75 -22.74 -15.67 9.30
CA SER A 75 -24.07 -16.00 9.80
C SER A 75 -24.98 -14.77 9.76
N LYS A 76 -26.27 -14.96 9.42
CA LYS A 76 -27.28 -13.89 9.45
C LYS A 76 -27.43 -13.22 10.82
N LYS A 77 -26.96 -13.88 11.87
CA LYS A 77 -26.99 -13.39 13.26
C LYS A 77 -25.77 -12.53 13.64
N VAL A 78 -24.86 -12.29 12.70
CA VAL A 78 -23.61 -11.56 12.98
C VAL A 78 -23.54 -10.35 12.07
N ASP A 79 -23.19 -9.20 12.63
CA ASP A 79 -22.73 -8.04 11.88
C ASP A 79 -21.22 -7.99 11.89
N LEU A 80 -20.64 -7.83 10.73
CA LEU A 80 -19.22 -7.83 10.46
C LEU A 80 -18.82 -6.53 9.77
N VAL A 81 -17.72 -5.92 10.21
CA VAL A 81 -17.13 -4.76 9.55
C VAL A 81 -15.72 -5.11 9.09
N GLN A 82 -15.46 -4.95 7.81
CA GLN A 82 -14.13 -5.04 7.23
C GLN A 82 -13.65 -3.65 6.82
N LEU A 83 -12.40 -3.32 7.15
CA LEU A 83 -11.76 -2.09 6.72
C LEU A 83 -11.19 -2.22 5.30
N ALA A 84 -10.92 -1.07 4.67
CA ALA A 84 -10.37 -0.99 3.32
C ALA A 84 -8.95 -1.60 3.19
N ASP A 85 -8.23 -1.74 4.29
CA ASP A 85 -6.91 -2.37 4.39
C ASP A 85 -6.99 -3.89 4.62
N ASN A 86 -8.17 -4.48 4.46
CA ASN A 86 -8.49 -5.90 4.72
C ASN A 86 -8.44 -6.31 6.21
N PHE A 87 -8.22 -5.37 7.12
CA PHE A 87 -8.26 -5.65 8.53
C PHE A 87 -9.72 -5.78 9.03
N MET A 88 -9.96 -6.77 9.87
CA MET A 88 -11.26 -7.04 10.48
C MET A 88 -11.14 -6.89 11.98
N PRO A 89 -11.55 -5.76 12.56
CA PRO A 89 -11.47 -5.56 13.99
C PRO A 89 -12.48 -6.44 14.72
N PHE A 90 -12.03 -7.44 15.43
CA PHE A 90 -12.91 -8.36 16.17
C PHE A 90 -13.84 -7.66 17.16
N LYS A 91 -13.41 -6.53 17.73
CA LYS A 91 -14.25 -5.70 18.62
C LYS A 91 -15.49 -5.08 17.96
N TRP A 92 -15.53 -5.07 16.61
CA TRP A 92 -16.67 -4.56 15.84
C TRP A 92 -17.58 -5.66 15.32
N ILE A 93 -17.26 -6.90 15.63
CA ILE A 93 -18.14 -8.03 15.33
C ILE A 93 -19.22 -8.08 16.42
N THR A 94 -20.48 -7.95 16.04
CA THR A 94 -21.61 -7.94 16.97
C THR A 94 -22.66 -8.98 16.60
N LEU A 95 -23.37 -9.46 17.60
CA LEU A 95 -24.52 -10.34 17.38
C LEU A 95 -25.78 -9.49 17.17
N LYS A 96 -26.52 -9.78 16.11
CA LYS A 96 -27.86 -9.21 15.90
C LYS A 96 -28.80 -9.73 16.97
N LYS A 97 -29.56 -8.82 17.54
CA LYS A 97 -30.67 -9.16 18.44
C LYS A 97 -31.85 -9.68 17.66
#